data_dd24ae2b4a39e2065b38ee1a1ee0dc5f
#
_entry.id   dd24ae2b4a39e2065b38ee1a1ee0dc5f
#
_cell.length_a   1.000
_cell.length_b   1.000
_cell.length_c   1.000
_cell.angle_alpha   90.00
_cell.angle_beta   90.00
_cell.angle_gamma   90.00
#
_symmetry.space_group_name_H-M   'P 1'
#
loop_
_entity.id
_entity.type
_entity.pdbx_description
1 polymer ?
#
loop_
_entity_poly.entity_id
_entity_poly.type
_entity_poly.pdbx_seq_one_letter_code
_entity_poly.pdbx_strand_id
1 'polypeptide(L)'
;METLDLSVIDWSRAQFALTAMDHWIFVPLTLSLGFIMAIMETIYYRTGKAEWKTMTKFWMRLFATNFALGVAGGLILEFQFGTNWSNYSWLVGDIFGAPLAIEGIMAFFLESTFFVVMFFGWNKVGKRFHLAATWLTWFGATLSALWILVANAWMQYPTGTAFNVDTVRSEMTDFWAVLFSPMAMSKFFHTVTSSWIVGSAFVIGVCAWYLLKKRNIEFAHKSIKIAAVFGLAGILLAMFTGDSSAYQVAQKQPMKLAAMEGLYNGHNGEGLVAVGILNPSKKVYNDSTDAFLFKITIPKMLSYLSYRDFNAFVPGVKDILDGGYLETKADGQAVKPITTDEKIVFGQMAQSALQNFKKAQRDKNDSLMTVNKAVFAATSPYYGYGFVKDKKQLIPNVALTFYSFRFMIIFGGFFLLYFIFLLIIRRKIENMKWLQYIAMWSIPLAYLTSFSGWIVAEVGRQPWAIQDLLPTFAAVSKVPVGSIQTTFAIFVVIFIILFIAMVGVMTNEIRKGPEHIK
;
A
#
# COMPACT_ATOMS: atom_id res chain seq x y z
N MET A 1 -6.97 -33.58 -0.01
CA MET A 1 -6.86 -32.17 0.40
C MET A 1 -7.52 -32.06 1.77
N GLU A 2 -6.72 -31.94 2.83
CA GLU A 2 -7.27 -31.67 4.16
C GLU A 2 -8.05 -30.35 4.09
N THR A 3 -9.25 -30.34 4.65
CA THR A 3 -10.04 -29.13 4.77
C THR A 3 -9.28 -28.15 5.67
N LEU A 4 -8.71 -27.11 5.09
CA LEU A 4 -8.09 -26.01 5.87
C LEU A 4 -9.17 -25.42 6.80
N ASP A 5 -8.83 -25.32 8.08
CA ASP A 5 -9.69 -24.66 9.06
C ASP A 5 -9.79 -23.17 8.70
N LEU A 6 -11.00 -22.71 8.40
CA LEU A 6 -11.26 -21.30 8.06
C LEU A 6 -10.75 -20.34 9.13
N SER A 7 -10.72 -20.77 10.39
CA SER A 7 -10.21 -19.96 11.49
C SER A 7 -8.69 -19.70 11.38
N VAL A 8 -7.89 -20.62 10.83
CA VAL A 8 -6.45 -20.39 10.55
C VAL A 8 -6.27 -19.25 9.56
N ILE A 9 -7.09 -19.23 8.50
CA ILE A 9 -7.02 -18.22 7.45
C ILE A 9 -7.37 -16.85 8.04
N ASP A 10 -8.47 -16.75 8.76
CA ASP A 10 -8.95 -15.48 9.30
C ASP A 10 -8.01 -14.90 10.35
N TRP A 11 -7.47 -15.73 11.25
CA TRP A 11 -6.49 -15.28 12.25
C TRP A 11 -5.15 -14.88 11.61
N SER A 12 -4.67 -15.63 10.60
CA SER A 12 -3.44 -15.25 9.87
C SER A 12 -3.61 -13.92 9.14
N ARG A 13 -4.76 -13.70 8.51
CA ARG A 13 -5.09 -12.41 7.87
C ARG A 13 -5.18 -11.27 8.87
N ALA A 14 -5.87 -11.49 10.00
CA ALA A 14 -6.00 -10.49 11.05
C ALA A 14 -4.63 -10.11 11.63
N GLN A 15 -3.77 -11.08 11.89
CA GLN A 15 -2.42 -10.85 12.41
C GLN A 15 -1.54 -10.08 11.41
N PHE A 16 -1.58 -10.44 10.14
CA PHE A 16 -0.84 -9.72 9.10
C PHE A 16 -1.35 -8.28 8.95
N ALA A 17 -2.67 -8.08 8.92
CA ALA A 17 -3.29 -6.75 8.84
C ALA A 17 -2.92 -5.88 10.06
N LEU A 18 -2.97 -6.45 11.27
CA LEU A 18 -2.55 -5.75 12.50
C LEU A 18 -1.10 -5.26 12.38
N THR A 19 -0.18 -6.15 12.01
CA THR A 19 1.26 -5.83 11.93
C THR A 19 1.56 -4.84 10.81
N ALA A 20 0.92 -5.01 9.64
CA ALA A 20 1.09 -4.08 8.53
C ALA A 20 0.57 -2.67 8.86
N MET A 21 -0.57 -2.58 9.54
CA MET A 21 -1.12 -1.29 9.98
C MET A 21 -0.29 -0.64 11.07
N ASP A 22 0.23 -1.42 12.04
CA ASP A 22 1.15 -0.90 13.05
C ASP A 22 2.42 -0.35 12.40
N HIS A 23 3.07 -1.13 11.54
CA HIS A 23 4.26 -0.68 10.82
C HIS A 23 3.98 0.58 9.98
N TRP A 24 2.81 0.67 9.37
CA TRP A 24 2.41 1.85 8.58
C TRP A 24 2.22 3.13 9.41
N ILE A 25 2.10 3.06 10.72
CA ILE A 25 2.12 4.26 11.57
C ILE A 25 3.49 4.98 11.46
N PHE A 26 4.57 4.24 11.31
CA PHE A 26 5.93 4.77 11.30
C PHE A 26 6.44 5.15 9.91
N VAL A 27 6.08 4.38 8.88
CA VAL A 27 6.62 4.54 7.52
C VAL A 27 6.35 5.92 6.93
N PRO A 28 5.12 6.48 6.93
CA PRO A 28 4.85 7.79 6.35
C PRO A 28 5.64 8.91 7.00
N LEU A 29 5.82 8.86 8.33
CA LEU A 29 6.63 9.86 9.03
C LEU A 29 8.12 9.74 8.69
N THR A 30 8.66 8.52 8.56
CA THR A 30 10.05 8.31 8.14
C THR A 30 10.30 8.92 6.78
N LEU A 31 9.46 8.59 5.78
CA LEU A 31 9.60 9.07 4.41
C LEU A 31 9.46 10.60 4.27
N SER A 32 8.61 11.20 5.08
CA SER A 32 8.30 12.63 4.99
C SER A 32 9.18 13.50 5.88
N LEU A 33 9.36 13.16 7.16
CA LEU A 33 10.22 13.93 8.06
C LEU A 33 11.67 13.90 7.61
N GLY A 34 12.16 12.76 7.09
CA GLY A 34 13.50 12.66 6.52
C GLY A 34 13.74 13.69 5.42
N PHE A 35 12.77 13.85 4.50
CA PHE A 35 12.85 14.85 3.42
C PHE A 35 12.77 16.28 3.95
N ILE A 36 11.81 16.57 4.84
CA ILE A 36 11.63 17.91 5.45
C ILE A 36 12.90 18.33 6.19
N MET A 37 13.51 17.43 6.96
CA MET A 37 14.76 17.69 7.67
C MET A 37 15.91 17.97 6.70
N ALA A 38 16.04 17.18 5.65
CA ALA A 38 17.08 17.35 4.63
C ALA A 38 16.96 18.71 3.92
N ILE A 39 15.74 19.19 3.66
CA ILE A 39 15.51 20.56 3.16
C ILE A 39 15.98 21.59 4.20
N MET A 40 15.58 21.46 5.46
CA MET A 40 15.96 22.42 6.52
C MET A 40 17.47 22.45 6.72
N GLU A 41 18.14 21.30 6.70
CA GLU A 41 19.59 21.22 6.78
C GLU A 41 20.28 21.79 5.55
N THR A 42 19.71 21.61 4.37
CA THR A 42 20.22 22.25 3.15
C THR A 42 20.16 23.77 3.24
N ILE A 43 19.10 24.32 3.83
CA ILE A 43 18.97 25.76 4.08
C ILE A 43 20.01 26.20 5.10
N TYR A 44 20.21 25.42 6.20
CA TYR A 44 21.27 25.68 7.16
C TYR A 44 22.66 25.71 6.49
N TYR A 45 22.97 24.70 5.68
CA TYR A 45 24.24 24.60 4.99
C TYR A 45 24.53 25.82 4.09
N ARG A 46 23.51 26.28 3.37
CA ARG A 46 23.61 27.42 2.44
C ARG A 46 23.65 28.78 3.14
N THR A 47 22.91 28.93 4.24
CA THR A 47 22.73 30.25 4.90
C THR A 47 23.60 30.44 6.13
N GLY A 48 24.07 29.36 6.75
CA GLY A 48 24.82 29.39 8.01
C GLY A 48 23.99 29.78 9.24
N LYS A 49 22.69 30.06 9.11
CA LYS A 49 21.85 30.57 10.19
C LYS A 49 21.55 29.47 11.21
N ALA A 50 21.93 29.69 12.48
CA ALA A 50 21.80 28.73 13.56
C ALA A 50 20.35 28.25 13.80
N GLU A 51 19.36 29.07 13.53
CA GLU A 51 17.95 28.73 13.65
C GLU A 51 17.57 27.48 12.83
N TRP A 52 18.08 27.33 11.61
CA TRP A 52 17.83 26.18 10.76
C TRP A 52 18.49 24.92 11.29
N LYS A 53 19.67 25.04 11.91
CA LYS A 53 20.31 23.92 12.62
C LYS A 53 19.43 23.43 13.77
N THR A 54 18.91 24.35 14.58
CA THR A 54 18.01 24.02 15.70
C THR A 54 16.72 23.37 15.21
N MET A 55 16.12 23.90 14.14
CA MET A 55 14.93 23.31 13.51
C MET A 55 15.19 21.89 13.04
N THR A 56 16.26 21.68 12.29
CA THR A 56 16.65 20.35 11.81
C THR A 56 16.83 19.37 12.97
N LYS A 57 17.59 19.75 14.00
CA LYS A 57 17.82 18.91 15.18
C LYS A 57 16.51 18.56 15.92
N PHE A 58 15.55 19.49 15.99
CA PHE A 58 14.26 19.23 16.62
C PHE A 58 13.49 18.13 15.88
N TRP A 59 13.29 18.30 14.58
CA TRP A 59 12.58 17.29 13.77
C TRP A 59 13.34 15.97 13.71
N MET A 60 14.67 16.01 13.72
CA MET A 60 15.53 14.83 13.76
C MET A 60 15.31 13.97 15.01
N ARG A 61 15.05 14.56 16.18
CA ARG A 61 14.72 13.79 17.40
C ARG A 61 13.40 13.05 17.27
N LEU A 62 12.39 13.70 16.69
CA LEU A 62 11.10 13.06 16.43
C LEU A 62 11.24 11.96 15.37
N PHE A 63 12.00 12.23 14.31
CA PHE A 63 12.35 11.24 13.28
C PHE A 63 13.05 10.02 13.91
N ALA A 64 14.05 10.23 14.75
CA ALA A 64 14.81 9.13 15.35
C ALA A 64 13.93 8.22 16.22
N THR A 65 13.02 8.82 17.01
CA THR A 65 12.04 8.04 17.79
C THR A 65 11.14 7.19 16.90
N ASN A 66 10.62 7.80 15.84
CA ASN A 66 9.76 7.14 14.86
C ASN A 66 10.50 6.01 14.13
N PHE A 67 11.70 6.30 13.66
CA PHE A 67 12.53 5.37 12.90
C PHE A 67 12.87 4.11 13.70
N ALA A 68 13.35 4.28 14.94
CA ALA A 68 13.76 3.14 15.78
C ALA A 68 12.60 2.17 16.05
N LEU A 69 11.38 2.68 16.25
CA LEU A 69 10.19 1.85 16.47
C LEU A 69 9.66 1.24 15.17
N GLY A 70 9.75 1.99 14.06
CA GLY A 70 9.34 1.51 12.74
C GLY A 70 10.16 0.30 12.27
N VAL A 71 11.47 0.28 12.53
CA VAL A 71 12.33 -0.87 12.20
C VAL A 71 11.88 -2.14 12.93
N ALA A 72 11.49 -2.03 14.20
CA ALA A 72 10.99 -3.18 14.96
C ALA A 72 9.71 -3.78 14.35
N GLY A 73 8.74 -2.93 13.96
CA GLY A 73 7.51 -3.36 13.28
C GLY A 73 7.78 -4.01 11.92
N GLY A 74 8.72 -3.48 11.14
CA GLY A 74 9.13 -4.05 9.85
C GLY A 74 9.71 -5.44 9.97
N LEU A 75 10.62 -5.67 10.92
CA LEU A 75 11.19 -6.99 11.16
C LEU A 75 10.13 -8.03 11.54
N ILE A 76 9.16 -7.67 12.39
CA ILE A 76 8.06 -8.56 12.77
C ILE A 76 7.23 -8.94 11.53
N LEU A 77 7.01 -7.99 10.61
CA LEU A 77 6.25 -8.24 9.38
C LEU A 77 6.97 -9.24 8.46
N GLU A 78 8.29 -9.13 8.31
CA GLU A 78 9.08 -10.06 7.52
C GLU A 78 9.04 -11.49 8.10
N PHE A 79 9.16 -11.66 9.40
CA PHE A 79 9.08 -12.98 10.03
C PHE A 79 7.73 -13.67 9.80
N GLN A 80 6.64 -12.93 9.63
CA GLN A 80 5.33 -13.53 9.36
C GLN A 80 5.25 -14.25 8.02
N PHE A 81 6.07 -13.89 7.04
CA PHE A 81 6.13 -14.63 5.76
C PHE A 81 6.61 -16.07 5.96
N GLY A 82 7.56 -16.30 6.85
CA GLY A 82 8.04 -17.65 7.20
C GLY A 82 7.13 -18.43 8.14
N THR A 83 6.42 -17.75 9.03
CA THR A 83 5.59 -18.39 10.06
C THR A 83 4.16 -18.66 9.59
N ASN A 84 3.39 -17.63 9.24
CA ASN A 84 1.98 -17.74 8.94
C ASN A 84 1.68 -17.96 7.45
N TRP A 85 2.65 -17.65 6.56
CA TRP A 85 2.47 -17.62 5.12
C TRP A 85 3.51 -18.47 4.38
N SER A 86 3.87 -19.63 4.91
CA SER A 86 4.94 -20.47 4.36
C SER A 86 4.66 -20.99 2.95
N ASN A 87 3.40 -21.32 2.63
CA ASN A 87 3.03 -21.75 1.28
C ASN A 87 3.20 -20.60 0.26
N TYR A 88 2.87 -19.38 0.68
CA TYR A 88 3.15 -18.19 -0.11
C TYR A 88 4.66 -18.03 -0.32
N SER A 89 5.44 -18.03 0.76
CA SER A 89 6.90 -17.86 0.71
C SER A 89 7.59 -18.93 -0.14
N TRP A 90 7.09 -20.17 -0.10
CA TRP A 90 7.57 -21.23 -0.96
C TRP A 90 7.35 -20.93 -2.44
N LEU A 91 6.14 -20.47 -2.81
CA LEU A 91 5.77 -20.24 -4.21
C LEU A 91 6.54 -19.06 -4.83
N VAL A 92 6.88 -18.05 -4.03
CA VAL A 92 7.48 -16.78 -4.50
C VAL A 92 8.93 -16.57 -4.08
N GLY A 93 9.59 -17.63 -3.57
CA GLY A 93 10.90 -17.52 -2.92
C GLY A 93 11.93 -16.68 -3.70
N ASP A 94 12.04 -16.89 -5.01
CA ASP A 94 13.00 -16.16 -5.84
C ASP A 94 12.59 -14.70 -6.10
N ILE A 95 11.28 -14.44 -6.17
CA ILE A 95 10.75 -13.12 -6.54
C ILE A 95 10.76 -12.18 -5.34
N PHE A 96 10.45 -12.71 -4.16
CA PHE A 96 10.50 -11.95 -2.91
C PHE A 96 11.91 -11.89 -2.34
N GLY A 97 12.67 -12.99 -2.45
CA GLY A 97 14.01 -13.11 -1.88
C GLY A 97 14.99 -12.09 -2.44
N ALA A 98 14.99 -11.83 -3.75
CA ALA A 98 15.89 -10.86 -4.36
C ALA A 98 15.60 -9.42 -3.94
N PRO A 99 14.37 -8.87 -4.04
CA PRO A 99 14.04 -7.55 -3.52
C PRO A 99 14.32 -7.38 -2.02
N LEU A 100 13.94 -8.35 -1.18
CA LEU A 100 14.17 -8.26 0.27
C LEU A 100 15.66 -8.35 0.63
N ALA A 101 16.45 -9.18 -0.07
CA ALA A 101 17.90 -9.24 0.12
C ALA A 101 18.57 -7.91 -0.27
N ILE A 102 18.15 -7.30 -1.38
CA ILE A 102 18.65 -5.99 -1.80
C ILE A 102 18.22 -4.92 -0.81
N GLU A 103 16.98 -4.95 -0.33
CA GLU A 103 16.50 -4.07 0.73
C GLU A 103 17.37 -4.16 1.98
N GLY A 104 17.59 -5.36 2.50
CA GLY A 104 18.41 -5.59 3.67
C GLY A 104 19.85 -5.11 3.50
N ILE A 105 20.50 -5.46 2.39
CA ILE A 105 21.93 -5.16 2.15
C ILE A 105 22.11 -3.69 1.77
N MET A 106 21.33 -3.16 0.84
CA MET A 106 21.57 -1.80 0.32
C MET A 106 20.78 -0.74 1.08
N ALA A 107 19.46 -0.93 1.24
CA ALA A 107 18.63 0.10 1.84
C ALA A 107 18.83 0.20 3.35
N PHE A 108 18.69 -0.90 4.08
CA PHE A 108 18.78 -0.91 5.54
C PHE A 108 20.19 -0.57 6.06
N PHE A 109 21.26 -1.12 5.45
CA PHE A 109 22.62 -0.75 5.85
C PHE A 109 22.96 0.69 5.49
N LEU A 110 22.52 1.18 4.33
CA LEU A 110 22.70 2.58 3.94
C LEU A 110 21.99 3.49 4.97
N GLU A 111 20.73 3.20 5.24
CA GLU A 111 19.89 3.97 6.14
C GLU A 111 20.47 3.98 7.57
N SER A 112 20.76 2.81 8.13
CA SER A 112 21.28 2.67 9.50
C SER A 112 22.64 3.34 9.69
N THR A 113 23.55 3.17 8.72
CA THR A 113 24.90 3.76 8.80
C THR A 113 24.83 5.28 8.77
N PHE A 114 24.08 5.85 7.83
CA PHE A 114 23.98 7.30 7.72
C PHE A 114 23.07 7.91 8.78
N PHE A 115 22.11 7.17 9.31
CA PHE A 115 21.34 7.59 10.49
C PHE A 115 22.24 7.88 11.68
N VAL A 116 23.21 7.01 11.97
CA VAL A 116 24.17 7.23 13.07
C VAL A 116 24.98 8.51 12.84
N VAL A 117 25.45 8.74 11.62
CA VAL A 117 26.17 9.97 11.26
C VAL A 117 25.27 11.19 11.36
N MET A 118 24.07 11.13 10.83
CA MET A 118 23.08 12.20 10.88
C MET A 118 22.73 12.59 12.31
N PHE A 119 22.52 11.62 13.21
CA PHE A 119 22.08 11.90 14.58
C PHE A 119 23.22 12.34 15.49
N PHE A 120 24.38 11.68 15.42
CA PHE A 120 25.52 11.90 16.32
C PHE A 120 26.67 12.70 15.73
N GLY A 121 26.63 13.00 14.42
CA GLY A 121 27.75 13.58 13.66
C GLY A 121 27.88 15.11 13.70
N TRP A 122 26.90 15.85 14.23
CA TRP A 122 26.80 17.32 14.15
C TRP A 122 28.10 18.10 14.41
N ASN A 123 28.91 17.66 15.36
CA ASN A 123 30.19 18.31 15.74
C ASN A 123 31.41 17.39 15.47
N LYS A 124 31.21 16.24 14.84
CA LYS A 124 32.25 15.22 14.63
C LYS A 124 32.68 15.12 13.17
N VAL A 125 31.80 15.53 12.24
CA VAL A 125 32.07 15.47 10.80
C VAL A 125 31.86 16.82 10.13
N GLY A 126 32.44 16.99 8.94
CA GLY A 126 32.26 18.22 8.17
C GLY A 126 30.81 18.45 7.74
N LYS A 127 30.38 19.71 7.63
CA LYS A 127 28.99 20.10 7.31
C LYS A 127 28.48 19.48 6.00
N ARG A 128 29.35 19.31 4.98
CA ARG A 128 28.98 18.69 3.70
C ARG A 128 28.65 17.22 3.88
N PHE A 129 29.49 16.50 4.64
CA PHE A 129 29.30 15.08 4.88
C PHE A 129 28.08 14.82 5.76
N HIS A 130 27.82 15.69 6.76
CA HIS A 130 26.62 15.60 7.60
C HIS A 130 25.35 15.79 6.75
N LEU A 131 25.28 16.81 5.90
CA LEU A 131 24.17 17.03 4.99
C LEU A 131 23.97 15.84 4.04
N ALA A 132 25.07 15.31 3.48
CA ALA A 132 25.01 14.11 2.63
C ALA A 132 24.44 12.92 3.42
N ALA A 133 24.85 12.72 4.68
CA ALA A 133 24.33 11.67 5.53
C ALA A 133 22.81 11.80 5.77
N THR A 134 22.31 13.01 5.98
CA THR A 134 20.86 13.27 6.14
C THR A 134 20.08 12.91 4.86
N TRP A 135 20.60 13.31 3.67
CA TRP A 135 19.99 12.95 2.40
C TRP A 135 20.07 11.44 2.11
N LEU A 136 21.18 10.79 2.45
CA LEU A 136 21.36 9.36 2.25
C LEU A 136 20.48 8.52 3.20
N THR A 137 20.25 8.98 4.43
CA THR A 137 19.29 8.34 5.35
C THR A 137 17.87 8.37 4.76
N TRP A 138 17.42 9.53 4.28
CA TRP A 138 16.12 9.63 3.62
C TRP A 138 16.05 8.80 2.33
N PHE A 139 17.10 8.82 1.52
CA PHE A 139 17.17 8.04 0.28
C PHE A 139 17.14 6.54 0.56
N GLY A 140 17.84 6.06 1.60
CA GLY A 140 17.83 4.68 2.05
C GLY A 140 16.42 4.23 2.43
N ALA A 141 15.71 5.02 3.26
CA ALA A 141 14.32 4.75 3.62
C ALA A 141 13.38 4.72 2.41
N THR A 142 13.60 5.61 1.43
CA THR A 142 12.81 5.65 0.20
C THR A 142 13.12 4.43 -0.70
N LEU A 143 14.37 4.00 -0.72
CA LEU A 143 14.80 2.81 -1.45
C LEU A 143 14.24 1.52 -0.81
N SER A 144 14.20 1.44 0.53
CA SER A 144 13.51 0.35 1.24
C SER A 144 12.04 0.28 0.82
N ALA A 145 11.34 1.43 0.85
CA ALA A 145 9.96 1.49 0.36
C ALA A 145 9.81 1.03 -1.11
N LEU A 146 10.78 1.31 -1.98
CA LEU A 146 10.75 0.83 -3.36
C LEU A 146 10.71 -0.69 -3.44
N TRP A 147 11.61 -1.37 -2.74
CA TRP A 147 11.74 -2.82 -2.84
C TRP A 147 10.50 -3.55 -2.34
N ILE A 148 9.96 -3.17 -1.18
CA ILE A 148 8.75 -3.82 -0.67
C ILE A 148 7.52 -3.50 -1.52
N LEU A 149 7.43 -2.30 -2.12
CA LEU A 149 6.33 -1.93 -2.99
C LEU A 149 6.40 -2.60 -4.36
N VAL A 150 7.60 -2.87 -4.88
CA VAL A 150 7.79 -3.71 -6.09
C VAL A 150 7.26 -5.13 -5.83
N ALA A 151 7.65 -5.74 -4.71
CA ALA A 151 7.14 -7.05 -4.32
C ALA A 151 5.61 -7.06 -4.14
N ASN A 152 5.05 -6.06 -3.46
CA ASN A 152 3.60 -5.91 -3.30
C ASN A 152 2.87 -5.66 -4.63
N ALA A 153 3.46 -4.89 -5.55
CA ALA A 153 2.89 -4.66 -6.88
C ALA A 153 2.89 -5.93 -7.73
N TRP A 154 3.94 -6.73 -7.65
CA TRP A 154 4.01 -8.02 -8.31
C TRP A 154 2.89 -8.96 -7.84
N MET A 155 2.58 -8.98 -6.53
CA MET A 155 1.44 -9.76 -6.02
C MET A 155 0.10 -9.34 -6.64
N GLN A 156 -0.03 -8.09 -7.04
CA GLN A 156 -1.26 -7.54 -7.64
C GLN A 156 -1.32 -7.76 -9.16
N TYR A 157 -0.19 -7.86 -9.80
CA TYR A 157 -0.05 -8.18 -11.22
C TYR A 157 1.29 -8.87 -11.48
N PRO A 158 1.34 -10.21 -11.42
CA PRO A 158 2.55 -10.98 -11.69
C PRO A 158 3.05 -10.74 -13.12
N THR A 159 4.28 -10.26 -13.24
CA THR A 159 4.96 -10.01 -14.51
C THR A 159 6.45 -10.32 -14.38
N GLY A 160 7.15 -10.62 -15.49
CA GLY A 160 8.57 -10.95 -15.49
C GLY A 160 8.89 -12.26 -14.77
N THR A 161 7.93 -13.18 -14.67
CA THR A 161 8.09 -14.45 -14.00
C THR A 161 7.42 -15.59 -14.76
N ALA A 162 7.91 -16.80 -14.56
CA ALA A 162 7.33 -18.02 -15.12
C ALA A 162 7.18 -19.08 -14.02
N PHE A 163 6.10 -19.87 -14.10
CA PHE A 163 5.92 -20.99 -13.19
C PHE A 163 6.76 -22.19 -13.65
N ASN A 164 7.65 -22.63 -12.76
CA ASN A 164 8.47 -23.82 -13.01
C ASN A 164 7.78 -25.06 -12.44
N VAL A 165 7.44 -26.02 -13.30
CA VAL A 165 6.75 -27.25 -12.92
C VAL A 165 7.65 -28.22 -12.12
N ASP A 166 8.98 -28.13 -12.31
CA ASP A 166 9.94 -28.99 -11.64
C ASP A 166 10.14 -28.59 -10.18
N THR A 167 10.13 -27.30 -9.86
CA THR A 167 10.27 -26.76 -8.50
C THR A 167 8.93 -26.45 -7.83
N VAL A 168 7.84 -26.36 -8.61
CA VAL A 168 6.52 -25.88 -8.17
C VAL A 168 6.60 -24.47 -7.58
N ARG A 169 7.33 -23.60 -8.27
CA ARG A 169 7.56 -22.21 -7.87
C ARG A 169 7.35 -21.27 -9.03
N SER A 170 7.01 -20.04 -8.72
CA SER A 170 7.13 -18.93 -9.65
C SER A 170 8.56 -18.40 -9.59
N GLU A 171 9.27 -18.46 -10.71
CA GLU A 171 10.68 -18.06 -10.82
C GLU A 171 10.81 -16.78 -11.62
N MET A 172 11.77 -15.93 -11.24
CA MET A 172 12.02 -14.67 -11.91
C MET A 172 12.73 -14.92 -13.26
N THR A 173 12.12 -14.46 -14.33
CA THR A 173 12.69 -14.56 -15.70
C THR A 173 13.24 -13.22 -16.18
N ASP A 174 12.69 -12.10 -15.70
CA ASP A 174 13.12 -10.76 -16.06
C ASP A 174 12.98 -9.81 -14.85
N PHE A 175 14.11 -9.54 -14.21
CA PHE A 175 14.20 -8.64 -13.06
C PHE A 175 13.74 -7.21 -13.39
N TRP A 176 14.09 -6.70 -14.56
CA TRP A 176 13.76 -5.33 -14.95
C TRP A 176 12.27 -5.17 -15.26
N ALA A 177 11.64 -6.20 -15.84
CA ALA A 177 10.20 -6.23 -16.04
C ALA A 177 9.43 -6.24 -14.70
N VAL A 178 9.96 -6.88 -13.66
CA VAL A 178 9.40 -6.83 -12.30
C VAL A 178 9.58 -5.44 -11.71
N LEU A 179 10.81 -4.93 -11.68
CA LEU A 179 11.18 -3.66 -11.03
C LEU A 179 10.46 -2.46 -11.66
N PHE A 180 10.46 -2.36 -12.99
CA PHE A 180 9.90 -1.23 -13.74
C PHE A 180 8.50 -1.50 -14.28
N SER A 181 7.79 -2.48 -13.73
CA SER A 181 6.40 -2.68 -14.13
C SER A 181 5.57 -1.41 -13.87
N PRO A 182 4.65 -1.04 -14.78
CA PRO A 182 3.80 0.14 -14.59
C PRO A 182 3.05 0.12 -13.25
N MET A 183 2.64 -1.07 -12.79
CA MET A 183 2.00 -1.27 -11.49
C MET A 183 2.95 -0.93 -10.34
N ALA A 184 4.22 -1.39 -10.39
CA ALA A 184 5.21 -1.14 -9.35
C ALA A 184 5.55 0.36 -9.26
N MET A 185 5.80 1.00 -10.40
CA MET A 185 6.14 2.42 -10.43
C MET A 185 4.97 3.30 -9.97
N SER A 186 3.77 3.05 -10.47
CA SER A 186 2.58 3.78 -10.05
C SER A 186 2.35 3.65 -8.54
N LYS A 187 2.47 2.44 -8.00
CA LYS A 187 2.28 2.13 -6.59
C LYS A 187 3.34 2.79 -5.71
N PHE A 188 4.61 2.71 -6.11
CA PHE A 188 5.72 3.34 -5.40
C PHE A 188 5.54 4.84 -5.30
N PHE A 189 5.35 5.53 -6.42
CA PHE A 189 5.21 6.99 -6.39
C PHE A 189 3.95 7.43 -5.66
N HIS A 190 2.82 6.73 -5.82
CA HIS A 190 1.59 7.04 -5.08
C HIS A 190 1.77 6.90 -3.57
N THR A 191 2.39 5.83 -3.11
CA THR A 191 2.62 5.54 -1.69
C THR A 191 3.59 6.53 -1.06
N VAL A 192 4.70 6.85 -1.74
CA VAL A 192 5.68 7.82 -1.24
C VAL A 192 5.08 9.23 -1.18
N THR A 193 4.40 9.67 -2.23
CA THR A 193 3.83 11.03 -2.26
C THR A 193 2.64 11.19 -1.30
N SER A 194 1.84 10.14 -1.09
CA SER A 194 0.80 10.16 -0.05
C SER A 194 1.39 10.21 1.37
N SER A 195 2.54 9.58 1.60
CA SER A 195 3.27 9.70 2.87
C SER A 195 3.69 11.14 3.17
N TRP A 196 4.01 11.94 2.13
CA TRP A 196 4.37 13.36 2.30
C TRP A 196 3.21 14.18 2.87
N ILE A 197 1.97 13.82 2.57
CA ILE A 197 0.77 14.44 3.14
C ILE A 197 0.71 14.20 4.65
N VAL A 198 0.95 12.95 5.08
CA VAL A 198 0.93 12.56 6.51
C VAL A 198 1.98 13.34 7.30
N GLY A 199 3.23 13.38 6.82
CA GLY A 199 4.28 14.13 7.51
C GLY A 199 4.07 15.64 7.51
N SER A 200 3.51 16.19 6.42
CA SER A 200 3.14 17.60 6.37
C SER A 200 2.05 17.93 7.39
N ALA A 201 1.01 17.12 7.49
CA ALA A 201 -0.04 17.27 8.50
C ALA A 201 0.53 17.15 9.92
N PHE A 202 1.47 16.21 10.16
CA PHE A 202 2.14 16.07 11.45
C PHE A 202 2.94 17.33 11.83
N VAL A 203 3.79 17.84 10.93
CA VAL A 203 4.58 19.03 11.17
C VAL A 203 3.69 20.25 11.43
N ILE A 204 2.65 20.43 10.61
CA ILE A 204 1.70 21.55 10.74
C ILE A 204 0.91 21.44 12.05
N GLY A 205 0.46 20.24 12.42
CA GLY A 205 -0.28 20.01 13.66
C GLY A 205 0.53 20.29 14.93
N VAL A 206 1.80 19.83 14.97
CA VAL A 206 2.73 20.15 16.06
C VAL A 206 2.98 21.65 16.15
N CYS A 207 3.20 22.32 15.02
CA CYS A 207 3.40 23.77 14.98
C CYS A 207 2.14 24.56 15.37
N ALA A 208 0.97 24.09 15.00
CA ALA A 208 -0.31 24.67 15.43
C ALA A 208 -0.48 24.61 16.96
N TRP A 209 -0.03 23.52 17.59
CA TRP A 209 -0.01 23.43 19.05
C TRP A 209 0.92 24.48 19.67
N TYR A 210 2.11 24.74 19.08
CA TYR A 210 2.99 25.82 19.55
C TYR A 210 2.30 27.19 19.42
N LEU A 211 1.61 27.47 18.32
CA LEU A 211 0.88 28.73 18.12
C LEU A 211 -0.26 28.88 19.15
N LEU A 212 -1.03 27.80 19.44
CA LEU A 212 -2.05 27.80 20.49
C LEU A 212 -1.47 28.15 21.87
N LYS A 213 -0.27 27.65 22.16
CA LYS A 213 0.44 27.89 23.41
C LYS A 213 1.25 29.20 23.41
N LYS A 214 1.22 29.95 22.30
CA LYS A 214 2.03 31.17 22.08
C LYS A 214 3.53 30.97 22.34
N ARG A 215 4.06 29.81 21.93
CA ARG A 215 5.45 29.41 22.07
C ARG A 215 6.08 29.16 20.69
N ASN A 216 7.37 29.44 20.56
CA ASN A 216 8.16 29.11 19.38
C ASN A 216 7.52 29.56 18.04
N ILE A 217 6.93 30.76 18.03
CA ILE A 217 6.09 31.29 16.94
C ILE A 217 6.84 31.31 15.61
N GLU A 218 8.06 31.85 15.57
CA GLU A 218 8.86 31.90 14.33
C GLU A 218 9.27 30.51 13.83
N PHE A 219 9.61 29.61 14.75
CA PHE A 219 9.85 28.20 14.42
C PHE A 219 8.62 27.56 13.78
N ALA A 220 7.44 27.77 14.37
CA ALA A 220 6.18 27.25 13.89
C ALA A 220 5.86 27.77 12.48
N HIS A 221 5.96 29.09 12.25
CA HIS A 221 5.70 29.68 10.93
C HIS A 221 6.62 29.15 9.83
N LYS A 222 7.92 29.01 10.12
CA LYS A 222 8.89 28.48 9.15
C LYS A 222 8.63 27.01 8.83
N SER A 223 8.35 26.21 9.85
CA SER A 223 8.04 24.79 9.68
C SER A 223 6.71 24.60 8.92
N ILE A 224 5.65 25.34 9.27
CA ILE A 224 4.36 25.29 8.56
C ILE A 224 4.55 25.64 7.08
N LYS A 225 5.34 26.68 6.76
CA LYS A 225 5.58 27.07 5.37
C LYS A 225 6.22 25.94 4.56
N ILE A 226 7.27 25.32 5.07
CA ILE A 226 7.94 24.19 4.40
C ILE A 226 6.98 23.03 4.27
N ALA A 227 6.30 22.63 5.36
CA ALA A 227 5.40 21.51 5.36
C ALA A 227 4.18 21.73 4.45
N ALA A 228 3.62 22.94 4.39
CA ALA A 228 2.48 23.23 3.51
C ALA A 228 2.87 23.16 2.01
N VAL A 229 4.06 23.66 1.64
CA VAL A 229 4.57 23.53 0.26
C VAL A 229 4.83 22.06 -0.07
N PHE A 230 5.46 21.33 0.84
CA PHE A 230 5.76 19.92 0.67
C PHE A 230 4.49 19.07 0.60
N GLY A 231 3.51 19.34 1.45
CA GLY A 231 2.22 18.67 1.45
C GLY A 231 1.41 18.96 0.18
N LEU A 232 1.44 20.20 -0.31
CA LEU A 232 0.80 20.55 -1.59
C LEU A 232 1.45 19.81 -2.76
N ALA A 233 2.78 19.76 -2.81
CA ALA A 233 3.48 18.94 -3.81
C ALA A 233 3.11 17.46 -3.68
N GLY A 234 3.05 16.94 -2.45
CA GLY A 234 2.67 15.57 -2.15
C GLY A 234 1.27 15.22 -2.66
N ILE A 235 0.26 16.06 -2.36
CA ILE A 235 -1.12 15.78 -2.79
C ILE A 235 -1.30 15.88 -4.31
N LEU A 236 -0.67 16.86 -4.97
CA LEU A 236 -0.73 16.98 -6.43
C LEU A 236 -0.11 15.77 -7.12
N LEU A 237 1.05 15.31 -6.65
CA LEU A 237 1.69 14.11 -7.16
C LEU A 237 0.88 12.85 -6.82
N ALA A 238 0.30 12.76 -5.61
CA ALA A 238 -0.54 11.64 -5.22
C ALA A 238 -1.83 11.55 -6.06
N MET A 239 -2.41 12.68 -6.46
CA MET A 239 -3.55 12.69 -7.39
C MET A 239 -3.16 12.18 -8.77
N PHE A 240 -2.04 12.66 -9.31
CA PHE A 240 -1.53 12.23 -10.62
C PHE A 240 -1.19 10.73 -10.63
N THR A 241 -0.45 10.26 -9.63
CA THR A 241 -0.09 8.85 -9.52
C THR A 241 -1.28 7.97 -9.12
N GLY A 242 -2.26 8.51 -8.42
CA GLY A 242 -3.53 7.86 -8.09
C GLY A 242 -4.38 7.59 -9.31
N ASP A 243 -4.47 8.54 -10.26
CA ASP A 243 -5.12 8.34 -11.55
C ASP A 243 -4.44 7.23 -12.35
N SER A 244 -3.10 7.24 -12.41
CA SER A 244 -2.33 6.15 -13.02
C SER A 244 -2.60 4.80 -12.35
N SER A 245 -2.66 4.77 -11.01
CA SER A 245 -2.96 3.55 -10.24
C SER A 245 -4.38 3.03 -10.51
N ALA A 246 -5.37 3.91 -10.58
CA ALA A 246 -6.76 3.54 -10.91
C ALA A 246 -6.86 2.94 -12.32
N TYR A 247 -6.16 3.55 -13.29
CA TYR A 247 -6.06 3.01 -14.65
C TYR A 247 -5.47 1.59 -14.66
N GLN A 248 -4.35 1.35 -13.93
CA GLN A 248 -3.75 0.02 -13.84
C GLN A 248 -4.70 -0.99 -13.18
N VAL A 249 -5.45 -0.57 -12.15
CA VAL A 249 -6.46 -1.42 -11.50
C VAL A 249 -7.57 -1.80 -12.48
N ALA A 250 -8.06 -0.86 -13.28
CA ALA A 250 -9.08 -1.14 -14.30
C ALA A 250 -8.61 -2.19 -15.30
N GLN A 251 -7.36 -2.08 -15.77
CA GLN A 251 -6.78 -2.98 -16.77
C GLN A 251 -6.42 -4.37 -16.24
N LYS A 252 -5.98 -4.46 -14.97
CA LYS A 252 -5.35 -5.67 -14.41
C LYS A 252 -6.17 -6.34 -13.31
N GLN A 253 -7.03 -5.60 -12.63
CA GLN A 253 -7.82 -6.07 -11.50
C GLN A 253 -9.29 -5.58 -11.59
N PRO A 254 -10.04 -5.93 -12.65
CA PRO A 254 -11.39 -5.39 -12.88
C PRO A 254 -12.36 -5.70 -11.75
N MET A 255 -12.25 -6.86 -11.07
CA MET A 255 -13.06 -7.19 -9.89
C MET A 255 -12.82 -6.21 -8.73
N LYS A 256 -11.56 -5.78 -8.54
CA LYS A 256 -11.22 -4.77 -7.54
C LYS A 256 -11.82 -3.41 -7.89
N LEU A 257 -11.77 -3.01 -9.16
CA LEU A 257 -12.43 -1.78 -9.62
C LEU A 257 -13.94 -1.84 -9.37
N ALA A 258 -14.58 -2.94 -9.74
CA ALA A 258 -16.02 -3.13 -9.51
C ALA A 258 -16.38 -3.03 -8.02
N ALA A 259 -15.54 -3.60 -7.12
CA ALA A 259 -15.73 -3.48 -5.68
C ALA A 259 -15.50 -2.06 -5.16
N MET A 260 -14.47 -1.35 -5.66
CA MET A 260 -14.20 0.06 -5.30
C MET A 260 -15.35 0.99 -5.67
N GLU A 261 -16.05 0.69 -6.75
CA GLU A 261 -17.14 1.50 -7.27
C GLU A 261 -18.53 1.01 -6.83
N GLY A 262 -18.61 -0.14 -6.16
CA GLY A 262 -19.90 -0.78 -5.82
C GLY A 262 -20.69 -1.17 -7.08
N LEU A 263 -19.97 -1.45 -8.18
CA LEU A 263 -20.53 -1.70 -9.49
C LEU A 263 -20.84 -3.19 -9.67
N TYR A 264 -22.12 -3.56 -9.59
CA TYR A 264 -22.55 -4.95 -9.79
C TYR A 264 -22.84 -5.29 -11.25
N ASN A 265 -23.42 -4.36 -12.00
CA ASN A 265 -23.72 -4.50 -13.43
C ASN A 265 -22.99 -3.38 -14.18
N GLY A 266 -22.24 -3.74 -15.22
CA GLY A 266 -21.50 -2.80 -16.02
C GLY A 266 -22.34 -2.14 -17.11
N HIS A 267 -21.92 -0.96 -17.55
CA HIS A 267 -22.55 -0.22 -18.65
C HIS A 267 -21.51 0.51 -19.50
N ASN A 268 -21.92 0.85 -20.72
CA ASN A 268 -21.18 1.80 -21.56
C ASN A 268 -21.34 3.23 -21.01
N GLY A 269 -20.25 3.96 -20.91
CA GLY A 269 -20.29 5.31 -20.38
C GLY A 269 -20.64 5.38 -18.87
N GLU A 270 -20.07 4.46 -18.08
CA GLU A 270 -20.35 4.36 -16.64
C GLU A 270 -19.94 5.61 -15.88
N GLY A 271 -20.81 6.06 -14.96
CA GLY A 271 -20.60 7.22 -14.13
C GLY A 271 -19.73 6.91 -12.89
N LEU A 272 -18.87 7.83 -12.51
CA LEU A 272 -18.14 7.76 -11.25
C LEU A 272 -19.07 8.12 -10.09
N VAL A 273 -19.22 7.24 -9.12
CA VAL A 273 -19.98 7.53 -7.88
C VAL A 273 -19.14 8.47 -7.00
N ALA A 274 -19.45 9.75 -6.96
CA ALA A 274 -18.74 10.70 -6.10
C ALA A 274 -19.07 10.47 -4.61
N VAL A 275 -20.36 10.32 -4.30
CA VAL A 275 -20.88 10.01 -2.96
C VAL A 275 -21.96 8.96 -3.11
N GLY A 276 -21.99 7.96 -2.23
CA GLY A 276 -23.01 6.92 -2.26
C GLY A 276 -23.20 6.20 -0.93
N ILE A 277 -24.40 5.70 -0.71
CA ILE A 277 -24.75 4.83 0.41
C ILE A 277 -25.14 3.48 -0.18
N LEU A 278 -24.33 2.47 0.07
CA LEU A 278 -24.60 1.11 -0.38
C LEU A 278 -25.88 0.57 0.28
N ASN A 279 -26.63 -0.22 -0.49
CA ASN A 279 -27.82 -0.89 0.01
C ASN A 279 -27.45 -2.14 0.81
N PRO A 280 -27.70 -2.18 2.14
CA PRO A 280 -27.36 -3.34 2.96
C PRO A 280 -28.21 -4.59 2.63
N SER A 281 -29.31 -4.43 1.89
CA SER A 281 -30.14 -5.53 1.42
C SER A 281 -29.56 -6.24 0.19
N LYS A 282 -28.55 -5.66 -0.50
CA LYS A 282 -27.84 -6.30 -1.59
C LYS A 282 -26.92 -7.38 -1.05
N LYS A 283 -27.43 -8.62 -0.97
CA LYS A 283 -26.68 -9.78 -0.42
C LYS A 283 -26.08 -10.67 -1.51
N VAL A 284 -26.68 -10.67 -2.68
CA VAL A 284 -26.28 -11.53 -3.81
C VAL A 284 -25.90 -10.65 -4.99
N TYR A 285 -24.82 -11.00 -5.67
CA TYR A 285 -24.27 -10.16 -6.75
C TYR A 285 -25.18 -10.06 -7.97
N ASN A 286 -26.02 -11.06 -8.22
CA ASN A 286 -26.88 -11.19 -9.41
C ASN A 286 -28.38 -11.07 -9.12
N ASP A 287 -28.79 -10.64 -7.90
CA ASP A 287 -30.19 -10.34 -7.63
C ASP A 287 -30.58 -8.96 -8.23
N SER A 288 -31.90 -8.69 -8.25
CA SER A 288 -32.46 -7.44 -8.78
C SER A 288 -32.41 -6.27 -7.81
N THR A 289 -31.84 -6.46 -6.60
CA THR A 289 -31.74 -5.42 -5.58
C THR A 289 -30.75 -4.33 -6.04
N ASP A 290 -31.15 -3.08 -5.92
CA ASP A 290 -30.28 -1.95 -6.23
C ASP A 290 -29.03 -1.94 -5.32
N ALA A 291 -27.87 -1.64 -5.92
CA ALA A 291 -26.61 -1.58 -5.19
C ALA A 291 -26.56 -0.41 -4.20
N PHE A 292 -27.30 0.66 -4.47
CA PHE A 292 -27.26 1.89 -3.69
C PHE A 292 -28.66 2.29 -3.21
N LEU A 293 -28.74 2.76 -1.97
CA LEU A 293 -29.91 3.50 -1.45
C LEU A 293 -29.91 4.93 -1.98
N PHE A 294 -28.72 5.52 -2.13
CA PHE A 294 -28.51 6.87 -2.63
C PHE A 294 -27.14 6.97 -3.30
N LYS A 295 -27.04 7.66 -4.44
CA LYS A 295 -25.78 7.96 -5.07
C LYS A 295 -25.82 9.28 -5.85
N ILE A 296 -24.69 10.01 -5.82
CA ILE A 296 -24.41 11.15 -6.70
C ILE A 296 -23.30 10.70 -7.63
N THR A 297 -23.55 10.75 -8.94
CA THR A 297 -22.61 10.29 -9.95
C THR A 297 -22.16 11.43 -10.85
N ILE A 298 -20.89 11.37 -11.28
CA ILE A 298 -20.35 12.21 -12.35
C ILE A 298 -20.48 11.38 -13.63
N PRO A 299 -21.35 11.77 -14.58
CA PRO A 299 -21.63 10.95 -15.75
C PRO A 299 -20.37 10.66 -16.58
N LYS A 300 -20.25 9.42 -17.08
CA LYS A 300 -19.16 8.93 -17.97
C LYS A 300 -17.74 8.99 -17.38
N MET A 301 -17.57 9.50 -16.19
CA MET A 301 -16.24 9.74 -15.62
C MET A 301 -15.53 8.43 -15.26
N LEU A 302 -16.25 7.40 -14.80
CA LEU A 302 -15.62 6.09 -14.51
C LEU A 302 -15.08 5.43 -15.77
N SER A 303 -15.84 5.44 -16.87
CA SER A 303 -15.38 4.95 -18.18
C SER A 303 -14.11 5.68 -18.63
N TYR A 304 -14.08 7.01 -18.52
CA TYR A 304 -12.91 7.80 -18.90
C TYR A 304 -11.68 7.50 -18.03
N LEU A 305 -11.84 7.46 -16.71
CA LEU A 305 -10.73 7.18 -15.79
C LEU A 305 -10.18 5.76 -15.98
N SER A 306 -11.05 4.79 -16.28
CA SER A 306 -10.68 3.39 -16.42
C SER A 306 -10.05 3.06 -17.77
N TYR A 307 -10.53 3.67 -18.86
CA TYR A 307 -10.17 3.26 -20.23
C TYR A 307 -9.79 4.43 -21.15
N ARG A 308 -9.77 5.68 -20.64
CA ARG A 308 -9.51 6.92 -21.42
C ARG A 308 -10.51 7.14 -22.56
N ASP A 309 -11.68 6.51 -22.45
CA ASP A 309 -12.81 6.66 -23.37
C ASP A 309 -14.11 6.85 -22.56
N PHE A 310 -14.85 7.93 -22.84
CA PHE A 310 -16.10 8.27 -22.17
C PHE A 310 -17.24 7.29 -22.42
N ASN A 311 -17.14 6.46 -23.44
CA ASN A 311 -18.17 5.48 -23.81
C ASN A 311 -17.71 4.03 -23.61
N ALA A 312 -16.51 3.79 -23.06
CA ALA A 312 -16.02 2.46 -22.78
C ALA A 312 -16.97 1.70 -21.83
N PHE A 313 -17.11 0.40 -22.06
CA PHE A 313 -17.82 -0.48 -21.14
C PHE A 313 -16.96 -0.73 -19.90
N VAL A 314 -17.52 -0.51 -18.71
CA VAL A 314 -16.85 -0.85 -17.45
C VAL A 314 -17.55 -2.06 -16.85
N PRO A 315 -16.90 -3.23 -16.73
CA PRO A 315 -17.53 -4.44 -16.24
C PRO A 315 -17.80 -4.36 -14.74
N GLY A 316 -19.00 -4.74 -14.32
CA GLY A 316 -19.37 -4.94 -12.93
C GLY A 316 -19.07 -6.35 -12.45
N VAL A 317 -19.34 -6.60 -11.15
CA VAL A 317 -19.11 -7.91 -10.52
C VAL A 317 -19.76 -9.04 -11.28
N LYS A 318 -21.03 -8.87 -11.73
CA LYS A 318 -21.78 -9.86 -12.45
C LYS A 318 -21.14 -10.17 -13.81
N ASP A 319 -20.76 -9.14 -14.55
CA ASP A 319 -20.16 -9.29 -15.87
C ASP A 319 -18.83 -10.05 -15.81
N ILE A 320 -18.03 -9.78 -14.79
CA ILE A 320 -16.73 -10.46 -14.58
C ILE A 320 -16.94 -11.92 -14.21
N LEU A 321 -17.95 -12.24 -13.40
CA LEU A 321 -18.21 -13.61 -12.96
C LEU A 321 -18.93 -14.45 -14.00
N ASP A 322 -19.96 -13.89 -14.64
CA ASP A 322 -20.87 -14.62 -15.53
C ASP A 322 -20.49 -14.42 -17.03
N GLY A 323 -19.64 -13.43 -17.32
CA GLY A 323 -19.34 -13.03 -18.70
C GLY A 323 -20.48 -12.23 -19.35
N GLY A 324 -20.55 -12.26 -20.67
CA GLY A 324 -21.64 -11.60 -21.42
C GLY A 324 -21.31 -10.20 -21.93
N TYR A 325 -20.08 -9.73 -21.76
CA TYR A 325 -19.58 -8.47 -22.32
C TYR A 325 -18.43 -8.69 -23.31
N LEU A 326 -18.07 -7.64 -24.03
CA LEU A 326 -16.91 -7.64 -24.91
C LEU A 326 -15.81 -6.78 -24.27
N GLU A 327 -14.62 -7.34 -24.18
CA GLU A 327 -13.42 -6.63 -23.77
C GLU A 327 -12.69 -6.11 -25.01
N THR A 328 -12.38 -4.82 -25.03
CA THR A 328 -11.59 -4.23 -26.12
C THR A 328 -10.12 -4.36 -25.78
N LYS A 329 -9.37 -5.14 -26.56
CA LYS A 329 -7.92 -5.28 -26.43
C LYS A 329 -7.20 -4.03 -26.91
N ALA A 330 -5.92 -3.93 -26.57
CA ALA A 330 -5.08 -2.79 -26.96
C ALA A 330 -4.97 -2.59 -28.50
N ASP A 331 -5.18 -3.64 -29.27
CA ASP A 331 -5.23 -3.62 -30.76
C ASP A 331 -6.59 -3.19 -31.33
N GLY A 332 -7.56 -2.84 -30.47
CA GLY A 332 -8.91 -2.45 -30.85
C GLY A 332 -9.86 -3.62 -31.12
N GLN A 333 -9.42 -4.88 -31.01
CA GLN A 333 -10.29 -6.04 -31.20
C GLN A 333 -11.20 -6.23 -29.99
N ALA A 334 -12.48 -6.42 -30.25
CA ALA A 334 -13.47 -6.80 -29.25
C ALA A 334 -13.46 -8.33 -29.07
N VAL A 335 -13.09 -8.79 -27.90
CA VAL A 335 -12.98 -10.22 -27.57
C VAL A 335 -13.91 -10.55 -26.41
N LYS A 336 -14.61 -11.68 -26.52
CA LYS A 336 -15.38 -12.19 -25.39
C LYS A 336 -14.42 -12.76 -24.34
N PRO A 337 -14.40 -12.25 -23.12
CA PRO A 337 -13.54 -12.78 -22.08
C PRO A 337 -13.97 -14.20 -21.68
N ILE A 338 -13.01 -15.00 -21.24
CA ILE A 338 -13.25 -16.32 -20.66
C ILE A 338 -14.02 -16.13 -19.35
N THR A 339 -15.12 -16.87 -19.20
CA THR A 339 -15.97 -16.82 -18.00
C THR A 339 -15.22 -17.34 -16.76
N THR A 340 -15.68 -16.95 -15.59
CA THR A 340 -15.07 -17.45 -14.34
C THR A 340 -15.23 -18.96 -14.18
N ASP A 341 -16.35 -19.52 -14.63
CA ASP A 341 -16.58 -20.97 -14.59
C ASP A 341 -15.58 -21.72 -15.49
N GLU A 342 -15.29 -21.20 -16.70
CA GLU A 342 -14.25 -21.73 -17.58
C GLU A 342 -12.85 -21.60 -16.96
N LYS A 343 -12.54 -20.47 -16.33
CA LYS A 343 -11.26 -20.28 -15.61
C LYS A 343 -11.07 -21.28 -14.48
N ILE A 344 -12.15 -21.62 -13.75
CA ILE A 344 -12.11 -22.63 -12.69
C ILE A 344 -11.80 -24.02 -13.28
N VAL A 345 -12.44 -24.39 -14.39
CA VAL A 345 -12.17 -25.66 -15.10
C VAL A 345 -10.71 -25.71 -15.56
N PHE A 346 -10.21 -24.66 -16.22
CA PHE A 346 -8.80 -24.60 -16.64
C PHE A 346 -7.84 -24.65 -15.45
N GLY A 347 -8.17 -24.01 -14.35
CA GLY A 347 -7.38 -24.08 -13.11
C GLY A 347 -7.31 -25.50 -12.54
N GLN A 348 -8.41 -26.24 -12.52
CA GLN A 348 -8.45 -27.63 -12.11
C GLN A 348 -7.63 -28.53 -13.06
N MET A 349 -7.71 -28.26 -14.37
CA MET A 349 -6.86 -28.94 -15.35
C MET A 349 -5.38 -28.68 -15.11
N ALA A 350 -4.99 -27.44 -14.82
CA ALA A 350 -3.61 -27.07 -14.49
C ALA A 350 -3.11 -27.82 -13.24
N GLN A 351 -3.92 -27.87 -12.18
CA GLN A 351 -3.56 -28.59 -10.97
C GLN A 351 -3.41 -30.10 -11.19
N SER A 352 -4.34 -30.69 -11.96
CA SER A 352 -4.30 -32.11 -12.32
C SER A 352 -3.08 -32.42 -13.18
N ALA A 353 -2.77 -31.58 -14.16
CA ALA A 353 -1.60 -31.72 -15.02
C ALA A 353 -0.29 -31.67 -14.21
N LEU A 354 -0.20 -30.74 -13.24
CA LEU A 354 0.97 -30.64 -12.35
C LEU A 354 1.12 -31.89 -11.48
N GLN A 355 0.04 -32.42 -10.90
CA GLN A 355 0.07 -33.64 -10.11
C GLN A 355 0.48 -34.86 -10.96
N ASN A 356 -0.07 -34.99 -12.15
CA ASN A 356 0.27 -36.07 -13.08
C ASN A 356 1.72 -35.96 -13.58
N PHE A 357 2.21 -34.74 -13.83
CA PHE A 357 3.60 -34.49 -14.17
C PHE A 357 4.53 -34.98 -13.05
N LYS A 358 4.25 -34.62 -11.78
CA LYS A 358 5.03 -35.07 -10.63
C LYS A 358 4.98 -36.59 -10.43
N LYS A 359 3.86 -37.24 -10.73
CA LYS A 359 3.76 -38.69 -10.73
C LYS A 359 4.60 -39.30 -11.85
N ALA A 360 4.48 -38.82 -13.08
CA ALA A 360 5.26 -39.27 -14.23
C ALA A 360 6.77 -39.09 -14.01
N GLN A 361 7.19 -38.00 -13.35
CA GLN A 361 8.58 -37.74 -12.98
C GLN A 361 9.12 -38.81 -11.99
N ARG A 362 8.33 -39.20 -10.99
CA ARG A 362 8.71 -40.28 -10.06
C ARG A 362 8.78 -41.62 -10.77
N ASP A 363 7.83 -41.87 -11.68
CA ASP A 363 7.73 -43.11 -12.45
C ASP A 363 8.70 -43.14 -13.66
N LYS A 364 9.50 -42.07 -13.87
CA LYS A 364 10.45 -41.86 -14.98
C LYS A 364 9.82 -42.08 -16.37
N ASN A 365 8.59 -41.62 -16.53
CA ASN A 365 7.84 -41.70 -17.80
C ASN A 365 7.89 -40.40 -18.57
N ASP A 366 8.86 -40.26 -19.47
CA ASP A 366 9.14 -39.05 -20.23
C ASP A 366 7.97 -38.63 -21.15
N SER A 367 7.23 -39.59 -21.71
CA SER A 367 6.07 -39.30 -22.56
C SER A 367 4.96 -38.62 -21.77
N LEU A 368 4.60 -39.16 -20.61
CA LEU A 368 3.59 -38.55 -19.74
C LEU A 368 4.05 -37.23 -19.13
N MET A 369 5.35 -37.07 -18.86
CA MET A 369 5.92 -35.79 -18.43
C MET A 369 5.72 -34.72 -19.50
N THR A 370 6.05 -35.01 -20.75
CA THR A 370 5.92 -34.07 -21.88
C THR A 370 4.47 -33.65 -22.11
N VAL A 371 3.54 -34.60 -22.12
CA VAL A 371 2.10 -34.32 -22.29
C VAL A 371 1.57 -33.43 -21.16
N ASN A 372 1.84 -33.79 -19.91
CA ASN A 372 1.33 -33.03 -18.77
C ASN A 372 1.98 -31.63 -18.66
N LYS A 373 3.25 -31.49 -19.05
CA LYS A 373 3.93 -30.18 -19.14
C LYS A 373 3.27 -29.27 -20.18
N ALA A 374 2.89 -29.82 -21.33
CA ALA A 374 2.18 -29.06 -22.37
C ALA A 374 0.77 -28.63 -21.91
N VAL A 375 0.02 -29.53 -21.27
CA VAL A 375 -1.31 -29.20 -20.69
C VAL A 375 -1.18 -28.13 -19.63
N PHE A 376 -0.21 -28.26 -18.73
CA PHE A 376 0.04 -27.26 -17.71
C PHE A 376 0.40 -25.89 -18.33
N ALA A 377 1.28 -25.86 -19.32
CA ALA A 377 1.67 -24.60 -19.97
C ALA A 377 0.47 -23.86 -20.57
N ALA A 378 -0.47 -24.60 -21.17
CA ALA A 378 -1.69 -24.03 -21.75
C ALA A 378 -2.70 -23.52 -20.71
N THR A 379 -2.71 -24.08 -19.49
CA THR A 379 -3.72 -23.82 -18.46
C THR A 379 -3.16 -23.08 -17.24
N SER A 380 -1.84 -22.93 -17.12
CA SER A 380 -1.15 -22.30 -15.98
C SER A 380 -1.59 -20.87 -15.64
N PRO A 381 -2.02 -20.01 -16.62
CA PRO A 381 -2.54 -18.69 -16.28
C PRO A 381 -3.76 -18.71 -15.35
N TYR A 382 -4.46 -19.85 -15.29
CA TYR A 382 -5.65 -20.05 -14.48
C TYR A 382 -5.40 -20.92 -13.24
N TYR A 383 -4.15 -21.24 -12.93
CA TYR A 383 -3.79 -22.18 -11.85
C TYR A 383 -4.46 -21.87 -10.51
N GLY A 384 -4.50 -20.57 -10.13
CA GLY A 384 -5.12 -20.13 -8.89
C GLY A 384 -6.63 -20.38 -8.82
N TYR A 385 -7.32 -20.34 -9.95
CA TYR A 385 -8.76 -20.61 -10.00
C TYR A 385 -9.11 -22.07 -9.68
N GLY A 386 -8.17 -23.01 -9.84
CA GLY A 386 -8.37 -24.41 -9.44
C GLY A 386 -8.59 -24.63 -7.93
N PHE A 387 -8.24 -23.67 -7.11
CA PHE A 387 -8.52 -23.68 -5.66
C PHE A 387 -9.93 -23.18 -5.33
N VAL A 388 -10.60 -22.49 -6.24
CA VAL A 388 -11.90 -21.86 -6.03
C VAL A 388 -13.02 -22.88 -6.18
N LYS A 389 -13.88 -23.00 -5.17
CA LYS A 389 -15.03 -23.91 -5.17
C LYS A 389 -16.33 -23.25 -5.66
N ASP A 390 -16.51 -21.98 -5.37
CA ASP A 390 -17.64 -21.16 -5.79
C ASP A 390 -17.10 -19.80 -6.27
N LYS A 391 -17.48 -19.39 -7.47
CA LYS A 391 -17.08 -18.11 -8.07
C LYS A 391 -17.41 -16.90 -7.19
N LYS A 392 -18.40 -17.00 -6.27
CA LYS A 392 -18.70 -15.96 -5.28
C LYS A 392 -17.54 -15.66 -4.34
N GLN A 393 -16.63 -16.63 -4.13
CA GLN A 393 -15.43 -16.45 -3.31
C GLN A 393 -14.46 -15.41 -3.92
N LEU A 394 -14.61 -15.10 -5.20
CA LEU A 394 -13.78 -14.11 -5.90
C LEU A 394 -14.24 -12.67 -5.68
N ILE A 395 -15.37 -12.46 -5.03
CA ILE A 395 -15.90 -11.13 -4.74
C ILE A 395 -15.24 -10.62 -3.46
N PRO A 396 -14.48 -9.51 -3.50
CA PRO A 396 -13.93 -8.89 -2.30
C PRO A 396 -15.04 -8.27 -1.47
N ASN A 397 -14.70 -7.82 -0.25
CA ASN A 397 -15.65 -7.08 0.58
C ASN A 397 -15.96 -5.72 -0.06
N VAL A 398 -17.08 -5.67 -0.82
CA VAL A 398 -17.50 -4.48 -1.59
C VAL A 398 -17.70 -3.28 -0.66
N ALA A 399 -18.39 -3.45 0.46
CA ALA A 399 -18.70 -2.34 1.36
C ALA A 399 -17.43 -1.69 1.94
N LEU A 400 -16.52 -2.51 2.47
CA LEU A 400 -15.26 -2.03 3.04
C LEU A 400 -14.39 -1.36 1.97
N THR A 401 -14.29 -1.95 0.78
CA THR A 401 -13.49 -1.41 -0.33
C THR A 401 -14.07 -0.08 -0.84
N PHE A 402 -15.40 -0.02 -1.05
CA PHE A 402 -16.09 1.18 -1.52
C PHE A 402 -15.96 2.35 -0.55
N TYR A 403 -16.30 2.16 0.72
CA TYR A 403 -16.27 3.25 1.70
C TYR A 403 -14.83 3.73 1.98
N SER A 404 -13.86 2.83 2.03
CA SER A 404 -12.46 3.20 2.19
C SER A 404 -11.96 4.01 0.99
N PHE A 405 -12.35 3.65 -0.22
CA PHE A 405 -11.99 4.40 -1.43
C PHE A 405 -12.61 5.81 -1.41
N ARG A 406 -13.88 5.95 -1.08
CA ARG A 406 -14.54 7.27 -0.96
C ARG A 406 -13.93 8.11 0.14
N PHE A 407 -13.63 7.54 1.30
CA PHE A 407 -12.95 8.24 2.38
C PHE A 407 -11.59 8.79 1.90
N MET A 408 -10.78 7.95 1.27
CA MET A 408 -9.46 8.35 0.75
C MET A 408 -9.57 9.53 -0.24
N ILE A 409 -10.49 9.48 -1.20
CA ILE A 409 -10.64 10.54 -2.21
C ILE A 409 -11.16 11.84 -1.60
N ILE A 410 -12.20 11.77 -0.76
CA ILE A 410 -12.82 12.96 -0.14
C ILE A 410 -11.79 13.70 0.73
N PHE A 411 -11.06 12.97 1.57
CA PHE A 411 -10.06 13.60 2.43
C PHE A 411 -8.76 13.94 1.69
N GLY A 412 -8.45 13.26 0.59
CA GLY A 412 -7.44 13.73 -0.37
C GLY A 412 -7.77 15.13 -0.91
N GLY A 413 -9.02 15.33 -1.34
CA GLY A 413 -9.54 16.64 -1.74
C GLY A 413 -9.49 17.69 -0.63
N PHE A 414 -9.84 17.30 0.60
CA PHE A 414 -9.68 18.16 1.78
C PHE A 414 -8.22 18.61 1.96
N PHE A 415 -7.22 17.70 1.90
CA PHE A 415 -5.81 18.04 2.07
C PHE A 415 -5.30 18.96 0.96
N LEU A 416 -5.78 18.81 -0.28
CA LEU A 416 -5.47 19.74 -1.36
C LEU A 416 -5.88 21.18 -1.00
N LEU A 417 -7.15 21.36 -0.65
CA LEU A 417 -7.70 22.66 -0.27
C LEU A 417 -7.04 23.21 1.01
N TYR A 418 -6.78 22.34 1.97
CA TYR A 418 -6.15 22.68 3.24
C TYR A 418 -4.73 23.25 3.05
N PHE A 419 -3.87 22.60 2.27
CA PHE A 419 -2.52 23.12 2.03
C PHE A 419 -2.53 24.41 1.22
N ILE A 420 -3.39 24.54 0.20
CA ILE A 420 -3.58 25.79 -0.55
C ILE A 420 -4.01 26.90 0.41
N PHE A 421 -5.01 26.66 1.24
CA PHE A 421 -5.52 27.64 2.19
C PHE A 421 -4.44 28.10 3.18
N LEU A 422 -3.65 27.17 3.74
CA LEU A 422 -2.53 27.51 4.63
C LEU A 422 -1.48 28.39 3.95
N LEU A 423 -1.18 28.16 2.67
CA LEU A 423 -0.22 28.97 1.91
C LEU A 423 -0.77 30.37 1.61
N ILE A 424 -2.08 30.52 1.44
CA ILE A 424 -2.74 31.82 1.23
C ILE A 424 -2.74 32.66 2.50
N ILE A 425 -3.19 32.08 3.62
CA ILE A 425 -3.31 32.81 4.89
C ILE A 425 -1.97 33.09 5.57
N ARG A 426 -0.94 32.26 5.27
CA ARG A 426 0.43 32.40 5.79
C ARG A 426 0.45 32.55 7.33
N ARG A 427 1.04 33.68 7.85
CA ARG A 427 1.16 33.94 9.29
C ARG A 427 -0.19 34.20 9.99
N LYS A 428 -1.27 34.48 9.27
CA LYS A 428 -2.58 34.76 9.89
C LYS A 428 -3.14 33.57 10.69
N ILE A 429 -2.64 32.35 10.44
CA ILE A 429 -2.99 31.16 11.24
C ILE A 429 -2.75 31.38 12.75
N GLU A 430 -1.80 32.23 13.14
CA GLU A 430 -1.50 32.55 14.54
C GLU A 430 -2.73 33.11 15.27
N ASN A 431 -3.59 33.85 14.58
CA ASN A 431 -4.77 34.48 15.14
C ASN A 431 -6.06 33.65 14.94
N MET A 432 -5.97 32.48 14.31
CA MET A 432 -7.13 31.65 13.91
C MET A 432 -7.16 30.34 14.73
N LYS A 433 -7.63 30.42 15.99
CA LYS A 433 -7.66 29.26 16.89
C LYS A 433 -8.39 28.04 16.30
N TRP A 434 -9.52 28.25 15.62
CA TRP A 434 -10.28 27.17 14.99
C TRP A 434 -9.42 26.39 13.96
N LEU A 435 -8.61 27.11 13.19
CA LEU A 435 -7.74 26.50 12.20
C LEU A 435 -6.56 25.76 12.84
N GLN A 436 -6.06 26.26 13.98
CA GLN A 436 -5.04 25.56 14.75
C GLN A 436 -5.56 24.22 15.28
N TYR A 437 -6.83 24.15 15.71
CA TYR A 437 -7.47 22.89 16.08
C TYR A 437 -7.64 21.96 14.88
N ILE A 438 -8.09 22.46 13.73
CA ILE A 438 -8.17 21.68 12.48
C ILE A 438 -6.78 21.13 12.12
N ALA A 439 -5.72 21.95 12.25
CA ALA A 439 -4.35 21.53 11.99
C ALA A 439 -3.88 20.41 12.92
N MET A 440 -4.26 20.42 14.18
CA MET A 440 -3.95 19.32 15.11
C MET A 440 -4.72 18.05 14.75
N TRP A 441 -6.01 18.16 14.41
CA TRP A 441 -6.83 17.03 14.02
C TRP A 441 -6.55 16.53 12.59
N SER A 442 -5.84 17.31 11.78
CA SER A 442 -5.38 16.85 10.47
C SER A 442 -4.35 15.71 10.57
N ILE A 443 -3.65 15.56 11.72
CA ILE A 443 -2.71 14.45 11.94
C ILE A 443 -3.43 13.10 11.88
N PRO A 444 -4.36 12.76 12.78
CA PRO A 444 -5.06 11.47 12.70
C PRO A 444 -5.86 11.33 11.41
N LEU A 445 -6.41 12.42 10.85
CA LEU A 445 -7.15 12.37 9.60
C LEU A 445 -6.26 11.95 8.42
N ALA A 446 -5.02 12.44 8.34
CA ALA A 446 -4.06 12.04 7.30
C ALA A 446 -3.70 10.56 7.40
N TYR A 447 -3.50 10.04 8.61
CA TYR A 447 -3.29 8.61 8.83
C TYR A 447 -4.50 7.77 8.41
N LEU A 448 -5.70 8.14 8.82
CA LEU A 448 -6.93 7.44 8.43
C LEU A 448 -7.12 7.44 6.92
N THR A 449 -6.80 8.54 6.25
CA THR A 449 -6.84 8.63 4.78
C THR A 449 -5.85 7.67 4.14
N SER A 450 -4.64 7.59 4.67
CA SER A 450 -3.59 6.68 4.20
C SER A 450 -3.94 5.21 4.46
N PHE A 451 -4.46 4.87 5.65
CA PHE A 451 -4.96 3.53 5.96
C PHE A 451 -6.10 3.10 5.03
N SER A 452 -7.00 4.03 4.70
CA SER A 452 -8.07 3.75 3.75
C SER A 452 -7.54 3.34 2.38
N GLY A 453 -6.45 3.98 1.91
CA GLY A 453 -5.75 3.57 0.69
C GLY A 453 -5.22 2.13 0.76
N TRP A 454 -4.62 1.72 1.89
CA TRP A 454 -4.17 0.35 2.09
C TRP A 454 -5.32 -0.65 2.17
N ILE A 455 -6.43 -0.31 2.82
CA ILE A 455 -7.62 -1.16 2.85
C ILE A 455 -8.12 -1.40 1.42
N VAL A 456 -8.21 -0.38 0.59
CA VAL A 456 -8.58 -0.52 -0.83
C VAL A 456 -7.59 -1.42 -1.57
N ALA A 457 -6.28 -1.21 -1.36
CA ALA A 457 -5.24 -1.97 -2.04
C ALA A 457 -5.30 -3.47 -1.70
N GLU A 458 -5.47 -3.81 -0.42
CA GLU A 458 -5.29 -5.16 0.10
C GLU A 458 -6.61 -5.93 0.27
N VAL A 459 -7.69 -5.28 0.74
CA VAL A 459 -9.01 -5.92 0.81
C VAL A 459 -9.64 -6.02 -0.57
N GLY A 460 -9.46 -5.00 -1.41
CA GLY A 460 -9.99 -5.00 -2.78
C GLY A 460 -9.38 -6.08 -3.69
N ARG A 461 -8.22 -6.64 -3.38
CA ARG A 461 -7.63 -7.74 -4.14
C ARG A 461 -8.05 -9.14 -3.66
N GLN A 462 -8.74 -9.23 -2.51
CA GLN A 462 -9.17 -10.54 -2.00
C GLN A 462 -10.14 -11.24 -2.97
N PRO A 463 -10.08 -12.59 -3.05
CA PRO A 463 -9.35 -13.51 -2.16
C PRO A 463 -7.88 -13.75 -2.55
N TRP A 464 -7.32 -13.00 -3.46
CA TRP A 464 -5.99 -13.24 -3.99
C TRP A 464 -4.88 -12.79 -3.04
N ALA A 465 -3.98 -13.70 -2.69
CA ALA A 465 -2.64 -13.36 -2.17
C ALA A 465 -1.72 -12.94 -3.33
N ILE A 466 -1.78 -13.68 -4.45
CA ILE A 466 -1.16 -13.33 -5.73
C ILE A 466 -2.25 -13.44 -6.78
N GLN A 467 -2.49 -12.36 -7.51
CA GLN A 467 -3.56 -12.25 -8.49
C GLN A 467 -3.56 -13.43 -9.46
N ASP A 468 -4.68 -14.12 -9.58
CA ASP A 468 -4.96 -15.26 -10.46
C ASP A 468 -4.09 -16.51 -10.22
N LEU A 469 -3.05 -16.42 -9.37
CA LEU A 469 -2.08 -17.50 -9.15
C LEU A 469 -2.28 -18.20 -7.78
N LEU A 470 -2.50 -17.44 -6.71
CA LEU A 470 -2.59 -18.01 -5.36
C LEU A 470 -3.66 -17.28 -4.53
N PRO A 471 -4.77 -17.92 -4.20
CA PRO A 471 -5.72 -17.33 -3.27
C PRO A 471 -5.20 -17.41 -1.82
N THR A 472 -5.66 -16.48 -0.98
CA THR A 472 -5.24 -16.32 0.42
C THR A 472 -5.38 -17.62 1.23
N PHE A 473 -6.46 -18.35 1.02
CA PHE A 473 -6.72 -19.61 1.74
C PHE A 473 -5.79 -20.77 1.34
N ALA A 474 -5.10 -20.69 0.18
CA ALA A 474 -4.07 -21.63 -0.21
C ALA A 474 -2.65 -21.15 0.17
N ALA A 475 -2.50 -19.89 0.55
CA ALA A 475 -1.24 -19.23 0.87
C ALA A 475 -0.77 -19.46 2.32
N VAL A 476 -1.70 -19.73 3.25
CA VAL A 476 -1.42 -19.86 4.69
C VAL A 476 -0.63 -21.12 5.05
N SER A 477 0.12 -21.03 6.13
CA SER A 477 0.85 -22.15 6.71
C SER A 477 -0.09 -23.16 7.37
N LYS A 478 0.35 -24.41 7.46
CA LYS A 478 -0.31 -25.45 8.25
C LYS A 478 0.16 -25.38 9.71
N VAL A 479 -0.41 -24.45 10.47
CA VAL A 479 -0.10 -24.24 11.89
C VAL A 479 -1.37 -24.34 12.73
N PRO A 480 -1.28 -24.74 14.02
CA PRO A 480 -2.44 -24.76 14.92
C PRO A 480 -3.02 -23.35 15.11
N VAL A 481 -4.34 -23.23 15.08
CA VAL A 481 -5.05 -21.95 15.31
C VAL A 481 -4.64 -21.28 16.61
N GLY A 482 -4.51 -22.05 17.70
CA GLY A 482 -4.12 -21.54 19.00
C GLY A 482 -2.74 -20.86 19.02
N SER A 483 -1.80 -21.33 18.19
CA SER A 483 -0.49 -20.66 18.03
C SER A 483 -0.62 -19.27 17.41
N ILE A 484 -1.48 -19.12 16.39
CA ILE A 484 -1.71 -17.83 15.74
C ILE A 484 -2.44 -16.88 16.69
N GLN A 485 -3.45 -17.37 17.41
CA GLN A 485 -4.18 -16.57 18.40
C GLN A 485 -3.26 -16.05 19.51
N THR A 486 -2.37 -16.91 20.00
CA THR A 486 -1.39 -16.53 21.02
C THR A 486 -0.43 -15.46 20.51
N THR A 487 0.15 -15.65 19.32
CA THR A 487 1.06 -14.65 18.74
C THR A 487 0.33 -13.36 18.38
N PHE A 488 -0.92 -13.43 17.93
CA PHE A 488 -1.76 -12.24 17.70
C PHE A 488 -1.95 -11.43 18.99
N ALA A 489 -2.33 -12.10 20.08
CA ALA A 489 -2.50 -11.42 21.38
C ALA A 489 -1.19 -10.78 21.87
N ILE A 490 -0.06 -11.48 21.73
CA ILE A 490 1.26 -10.93 22.07
C ILE A 490 1.57 -9.69 21.23
N PHE A 491 1.33 -9.73 19.91
CA PHE A 491 1.60 -8.59 19.03
C PHE A 491 0.70 -7.39 19.35
N VAL A 492 -0.59 -7.60 19.65
CA VAL A 492 -1.48 -6.51 20.10
C VAL A 492 -0.88 -5.80 21.32
N VAL A 493 -0.43 -6.55 22.32
CA VAL A 493 0.16 -5.97 23.55
C VAL A 493 1.45 -5.23 23.22
N ILE A 494 2.36 -5.81 22.45
CA ILE A 494 3.63 -5.19 22.06
C ILE A 494 3.37 -3.90 21.28
N PHE A 495 2.51 -3.91 20.28
CA PHE A 495 2.23 -2.73 19.45
C PHE A 495 1.56 -1.61 20.24
N ILE A 496 0.65 -1.93 21.16
CA ILE A 496 0.09 -0.93 22.07
C ILE A 496 1.18 -0.28 22.95
N ILE A 497 2.09 -1.08 23.50
CA ILE A 497 3.19 -0.59 24.32
C ILE A 497 4.12 0.31 23.48
N LEU A 498 4.50 -0.12 22.28
CA LEU A 498 5.36 0.65 21.37
C LEU A 498 4.69 1.96 20.95
N PHE A 499 3.40 1.93 20.64
CA PHE A 499 2.62 3.13 20.29
C PHE A 499 2.55 4.12 21.46
N ILE A 500 2.24 3.65 22.66
CA ILE A 500 2.22 4.51 23.88
C ILE A 500 3.62 5.09 24.13
N ALA A 501 4.67 4.29 24.00
CA ALA A 501 6.05 4.76 24.17
C ALA A 501 6.39 5.83 23.13
N MET A 502 6.05 5.61 21.85
CA MET A 502 6.25 6.60 20.78
C MET A 502 5.56 7.92 21.09
N VAL A 503 4.25 7.86 21.36
CA VAL A 503 3.45 9.06 21.66
C VAL A 503 3.99 9.76 22.91
N GLY A 504 4.38 9.02 23.94
CA GLY A 504 4.95 9.56 25.16
C GLY A 504 6.27 10.30 24.94
N VAL A 505 7.21 9.65 24.23
CA VAL A 505 8.52 10.25 23.91
C VAL A 505 8.37 11.45 23.00
N MET A 506 7.60 11.33 21.90
CA MET A 506 7.38 12.45 20.98
C MET A 506 6.69 13.63 21.68
N THR A 507 5.65 13.38 22.47
CA THR A 507 4.94 14.43 23.21
C THR A 507 5.86 15.12 24.21
N ASN A 508 6.73 14.37 24.89
CA ASN A 508 7.72 14.96 25.82
C ASN A 508 8.73 15.86 25.08
N GLU A 509 9.27 15.41 23.93
CA GLU A 509 10.19 16.24 23.12
C GLU A 509 9.48 17.49 22.55
N ILE A 510 8.23 17.34 22.09
CA ILE A 510 7.42 18.48 21.64
C ILE A 510 7.16 19.47 22.78
N ARG A 511 6.88 18.99 24.00
CA ARG A 511 6.68 19.87 25.18
C ARG A 511 7.94 20.62 25.59
N LYS A 512 9.10 19.98 25.52
CA LYS A 512 10.40 20.65 25.75
C LYS A 512 10.63 21.76 24.72
N GLY A 513 10.32 21.50 23.47
CA GLY A 513 10.46 22.46 22.38
C GLY A 513 11.87 22.57 21.80
N PRO A 514 12.05 23.30 20.70
CA PRO A 514 13.36 23.51 20.07
C PRO A 514 14.34 24.32 20.93
N GLU A 515 13.88 25.04 21.96
CA GLU A 515 14.70 25.90 22.83
C GLU A 515 15.73 25.08 23.66
N HIS A 516 15.42 23.83 23.98
CA HIS A 516 16.33 22.95 24.75
C HIS A 516 17.36 22.24 23.88
N ILE A 517 17.42 22.53 22.57
CA ILE A 517 18.35 21.90 21.64
C ILE A 517 19.61 22.78 21.54
N LYS A 518 20.62 22.42 22.29
CA LYS A 518 21.96 23.04 22.22
C LYS A 518 22.79 22.45 21.07
#